data_c60329d0379b04297ea495a03d9b49bc
#
_entry.id   c60329d0379b04297ea495a03d9b49bc
#
_cell.length_a   1.000
_cell.length_b   1.000
_cell.length_c   1.000
_cell.angle_alpha   90.00
_cell.angle_beta   90.00
_cell.angle_gamma   90.00
#
_symmetry.space_group_name_H-M   'P 1'
#
loop_
_entity.id
_entity.type
_entity.pdbx_description
1 polymer ?
#
loop_
_entity_poly.entity_id
_entity_poly.type
_entity_poly.pdbx_seq_one_letter_code
_entity_poly.pdbx_strand_id
1 'polypeptide(L)'
;MITIRPAQAVDVVAVHACWLATDYPEPVEYAQMAALGVAPWFPHLYATGNLWVAETDGRVVGFAGTQTRGRVCYLADCFVHPEWQSKGITRALLAQLHADATLIHCTLASSDPRAASRYVRAGMTPRFPMYVLESADRTQRPAPLCDTQVCHDVEEWLFYDQRLVGHDRRVDIMHLCDGTDATLLQMRAGTRLLGQALVQPRRYDRAPQGKCNIGPIGAFARADAAAVAQSAVAWALTHGATWVTLRIPGPHPGLPVLLDMGMNVVYVETFCTSQAWFDPGCYAPSGIM
;
A
#
# COMPACT_ATOMS: atom_id res chain seq x y z
N MET A 1 -32.39 8.88 3.58
CA MET A 1 -32.21 7.45 3.17
C MET A 1 -30.79 7.31 2.63
N ILE A 2 -30.05 6.24 3.01
CA ILE A 2 -28.68 6.03 2.51
C ILE A 2 -28.74 5.36 1.14
N THR A 3 -28.13 5.98 0.15
CA THR A 3 -28.00 5.46 -1.23
C THR A 3 -26.56 5.03 -1.47
N ILE A 4 -26.35 3.84 -2.03
CA ILE A 4 -25.04 3.35 -2.48
C ILE A 4 -24.98 3.50 -3.99
N ARG A 5 -23.99 4.22 -4.49
CA ARG A 5 -23.82 4.48 -5.92
C ARG A 5 -22.33 4.52 -6.33
N PRO A 6 -22.01 4.32 -7.61
CA PRO A 6 -20.68 4.63 -8.14
C PRO A 6 -20.32 6.10 -7.84
N ALA A 7 -19.05 6.34 -7.53
CA ALA A 7 -18.55 7.69 -7.34
C ALA A 7 -18.50 8.46 -8.66
N GLN A 8 -18.67 9.76 -8.58
CA GLN A 8 -18.44 10.72 -9.65
C GLN A 8 -17.17 11.52 -9.37
N ALA A 9 -16.62 12.20 -10.36
CA ALA A 9 -15.39 12.99 -10.18
C ALA A 9 -15.49 14.03 -9.05
N VAL A 10 -16.68 14.63 -8.90
CA VAL A 10 -16.95 15.61 -7.84
C VAL A 10 -16.93 15.02 -6.42
N ASP A 11 -17.13 13.70 -6.29
CA ASP A 11 -17.13 13.02 -4.98
C ASP A 11 -15.74 12.85 -4.41
N VAL A 12 -14.67 12.92 -5.21
CA VAL A 12 -13.29 12.64 -4.78
C VAL A 12 -12.87 13.52 -3.60
N VAL A 13 -13.30 14.79 -3.59
CA VAL A 13 -13.05 15.71 -2.48
C VAL A 13 -13.79 15.27 -1.22
N ALA A 14 -15.05 14.85 -1.36
CA ALA A 14 -15.86 14.39 -0.24
C ALA A 14 -15.39 13.02 0.29
N VAL A 15 -14.91 12.14 -0.57
CA VAL A 15 -14.24 10.87 -0.23
C VAL A 15 -13.01 11.15 0.63
N HIS A 16 -12.14 12.07 0.19
CA HIS A 16 -10.97 12.48 0.96
C HIS A 16 -11.35 13.07 2.33
N ALA A 17 -12.36 13.94 2.38
CA ALA A 17 -12.85 14.51 3.65
C ALA A 17 -13.41 13.42 4.59
N CYS A 18 -14.10 12.40 4.06
CA CYS A 18 -14.59 11.27 4.84
C CYS A 18 -13.45 10.43 5.42
N TRP A 19 -12.39 10.19 4.65
CA TRP A 19 -11.17 9.54 5.12
C TRP A 19 -10.51 10.35 6.24
N LEU A 20 -10.30 11.65 6.03
CA LEU A 20 -9.69 12.53 7.04
C LEU A 20 -10.46 12.51 8.36
N ALA A 21 -11.80 12.56 8.30
CA ALA A 21 -12.64 12.52 9.50
C ALA A 21 -12.51 11.21 10.29
N THR A 22 -12.01 10.15 9.66
CA THR A 22 -11.83 8.84 10.29
C THR A 22 -10.41 8.64 10.82
N ASP A 23 -9.40 9.00 10.03
CA ASP A 23 -8.00 8.76 10.37
C ASP A 23 -7.38 9.90 11.21
N TYR A 24 -7.95 11.11 11.08
CA TYR A 24 -7.50 12.31 11.81
C TYR A 24 -8.70 12.95 12.52
N PRO A 25 -9.27 12.31 13.56
CA PRO A 25 -10.47 12.78 14.23
C PRO A 25 -10.26 14.07 15.03
N GLU A 26 -9.00 14.39 15.40
CA GLU A 26 -8.66 15.60 16.14
C GLU A 26 -8.72 16.83 15.21
N PRO A 27 -9.46 17.91 15.58
CA PRO A 27 -9.69 19.04 14.69
C PRO A 27 -8.43 19.71 14.15
N VAL A 28 -7.37 19.77 14.95
CA VAL A 28 -6.09 20.37 14.54
C VAL A 28 -5.40 19.50 13.49
N GLU A 29 -5.34 18.21 13.70
CA GLU A 29 -4.75 17.26 12.75
C GLU A 29 -5.53 17.22 11.45
N TYR A 30 -6.87 17.15 11.53
CA TYR A 30 -7.76 17.23 10.38
C TYR A 30 -7.48 18.46 9.51
N ALA A 31 -7.47 19.66 10.13
CA ALA A 31 -7.23 20.90 9.41
C ALA A 31 -5.87 20.94 8.74
N GLN A 32 -4.88 20.40 9.40
CA GLN A 32 -3.52 20.35 8.89
C GLN A 32 -3.39 19.39 7.71
N MET A 33 -4.02 18.21 7.75
CA MET A 33 -4.03 17.26 6.64
C MET A 33 -4.87 17.76 5.48
N ALA A 34 -6.02 18.38 5.75
CA ALA A 34 -6.86 19.00 4.73
C ALA A 34 -6.14 20.11 3.95
N ALA A 35 -5.27 20.87 4.61
CA ALA A 35 -4.47 21.92 3.98
C ALA A 35 -3.44 21.39 2.95
N LEU A 36 -3.11 20.10 2.98
CA LEU A 36 -2.24 19.47 1.96
C LEU A 36 -2.97 19.22 0.63
N GLY A 37 -4.28 19.43 0.57
CA GLY A 37 -5.11 19.11 -0.59
C GLY A 37 -5.56 17.65 -0.62
N VAL A 38 -6.17 17.23 -1.72
CA VAL A 38 -6.64 15.86 -1.90
C VAL A 38 -5.44 14.91 -2.08
N ALA A 39 -5.41 13.84 -1.29
CA ALA A 39 -4.36 12.85 -1.38
C ALA A 39 -4.32 12.20 -2.77
N PRO A 40 -3.13 12.09 -3.41
CA PRO A 40 -2.99 11.70 -4.82
C PRO A 40 -3.59 10.34 -5.18
N TRP A 41 -3.65 9.42 -4.23
CA TRP A 41 -4.21 8.09 -4.48
C TRP A 41 -5.73 8.09 -4.68
N PHE A 42 -6.50 9.05 -4.16
CA PHE A 42 -7.95 9.10 -4.39
C PHE A 42 -8.32 9.43 -5.84
N PRO A 43 -7.73 10.45 -6.50
CA PRO A 43 -7.91 10.64 -7.93
C PRO A 43 -7.46 9.42 -8.75
N HIS A 44 -6.34 8.79 -8.39
CA HIS A 44 -5.86 7.59 -9.04
C HIS A 44 -6.84 6.42 -8.88
N LEU A 45 -7.32 6.17 -7.67
CA LEU A 45 -8.31 5.15 -7.37
C LEU A 45 -9.62 5.37 -8.15
N TYR A 46 -10.09 6.63 -8.24
CA TYR A 46 -11.24 6.99 -9.04
C TYR A 46 -11.03 6.72 -10.54
N ALA A 47 -9.87 7.10 -11.07
CA ALA A 47 -9.58 7.00 -12.50
C ALA A 47 -9.29 5.58 -12.98
N THR A 48 -8.71 4.72 -12.13
CA THR A 48 -8.17 3.41 -12.53
C THR A 48 -8.76 2.23 -11.79
N GLY A 49 -9.57 2.50 -10.77
CA GLY A 49 -10.22 1.51 -9.92
C GLY A 49 -11.75 1.57 -10.02
N ASN A 50 -12.38 1.05 -9.00
CA ASN A 50 -13.83 1.02 -8.86
C ASN A 50 -14.19 1.63 -7.50
N LEU A 51 -14.64 2.89 -7.50
CA LEU A 51 -14.94 3.66 -6.30
C LEU A 51 -16.45 3.83 -6.13
N TRP A 52 -16.95 3.45 -4.96
CA TRP A 52 -18.35 3.58 -4.58
C TRP A 52 -18.50 4.46 -3.34
N VAL A 53 -19.58 5.21 -3.30
CA VAL A 53 -19.93 6.10 -2.18
C VAL A 53 -21.28 5.72 -1.57
N ALA A 54 -21.38 5.96 -0.26
CA ALA A 54 -22.64 5.99 0.46
C ALA A 54 -23.02 7.45 0.67
N GLU A 55 -24.17 7.82 0.16
CA GLU A 55 -24.69 9.18 0.19
C GLU A 55 -25.99 9.27 0.98
N THR A 56 -26.17 10.34 1.73
CA THR A 56 -27.43 10.73 2.35
C THR A 56 -27.54 12.25 2.35
N ASP A 57 -28.71 12.77 1.96
CA ASP A 57 -29.01 14.20 1.94
C ASP A 57 -27.94 15.04 1.22
N GLY A 58 -27.40 14.53 0.10
CA GLY A 58 -26.38 15.16 -0.71
C GLY A 58 -24.96 15.11 -0.11
N ARG A 59 -24.72 14.36 0.98
CA ARG A 59 -23.41 14.19 1.63
C ARG A 59 -22.89 12.78 1.44
N VAL A 60 -21.62 12.66 1.07
CA VAL A 60 -20.88 11.39 1.15
C VAL A 60 -20.57 11.10 2.61
N VAL A 61 -21.07 9.97 3.12
CA VAL A 61 -20.94 9.55 4.52
C VAL A 61 -20.14 8.25 4.66
N GLY A 62 -19.70 7.68 3.55
CA GLY A 62 -18.81 6.53 3.50
C GLY A 62 -18.41 6.23 2.07
N PHE A 63 -17.34 5.50 1.90
CA PHE A 63 -16.88 5.05 0.58
C PHE A 63 -16.09 3.75 0.69
N ALA A 64 -15.97 3.06 -0.42
CA ALA A 64 -15.03 1.97 -0.59
C ALA A 64 -14.53 1.94 -2.04
N GLY A 65 -13.26 1.59 -2.20
CA GLY A 65 -12.62 1.54 -3.49
C GLY A 65 -11.74 0.31 -3.68
N THR A 66 -11.80 -0.26 -4.88
CA THR A 66 -10.97 -1.39 -5.28
C THR A 66 -10.15 -1.06 -6.51
N GLN A 67 -8.97 -1.67 -6.60
CA GLN A 67 -8.14 -1.71 -7.80
C GLN A 67 -8.07 -3.16 -8.30
N THR A 68 -8.50 -3.37 -9.54
CA THR A 68 -8.42 -4.70 -10.16
C THR A 68 -7.28 -4.71 -11.18
N ARG A 69 -6.32 -5.63 -10.98
CA ARG A 69 -5.19 -5.85 -11.87
C ARG A 69 -5.09 -7.34 -12.18
N GLY A 70 -5.24 -7.68 -13.45
CA GLY A 70 -5.40 -9.08 -13.84
C GLY A 70 -6.56 -9.74 -13.09
N ARG A 71 -6.26 -10.79 -12.31
CA ARG A 71 -7.25 -11.50 -11.48
C ARG A 71 -7.33 -11.02 -10.03
N VAL A 72 -6.49 -10.07 -9.63
CA VAL A 72 -6.43 -9.58 -8.25
C VAL A 72 -7.26 -8.32 -8.11
N CYS A 73 -8.22 -8.33 -7.20
CA CYS A 73 -9.05 -7.20 -6.80
C CYS A 73 -8.67 -6.79 -5.39
N TYR A 74 -7.89 -5.74 -5.29
CA TYR A 74 -7.44 -5.17 -4.01
C TYR A 74 -8.43 -4.12 -3.51
N LEU A 75 -9.00 -4.34 -2.32
CA LEU A 75 -9.75 -3.32 -1.61
C LEU A 75 -8.73 -2.35 -0.97
N ALA A 76 -8.55 -1.20 -1.63
CA ALA A 76 -7.59 -0.19 -1.22
C ALA A 76 -8.09 0.58 0.02
N ASP A 77 -9.33 1.01 -0.02
CA ASP A 77 -9.92 1.85 1.00
C ASP A 77 -11.37 1.42 1.30
N CYS A 78 -11.77 1.51 2.59
CA CYS A 78 -13.16 1.30 3.00
C CYS A 78 -13.42 2.05 4.30
N PHE A 79 -13.98 3.26 4.20
CA PHE A 79 -14.20 4.17 5.33
C PHE A 79 -15.65 4.59 5.44
N VAL A 80 -16.09 4.79 6.68
CA VAL A 80 -17.41 5.35 7.01
C VAL A 80 -17.20 6.44 8.05
N HIS A 81 -17.72 7.63 7.76
CA HIS A 81 -17.67 8.78 8.65
C HIS A 81 -18.11 8.39 10.07
N PRO A 82 -17.43 8.82 11.14
CA PRO A 82 -17.68 8.37 12.51
C PRO A 82 -19.16 8.42 12.93
N GLU A 83 -19.87 9.49 12.59
CA GLU A 83 -21.31 9.67 12.92
C GLU A 83 -22.24 8.67 12.20
N TRP A 84 -21.74 8.00 11.16
CA TRP A 84 -22.50 7.08 10.31
C TRP A 84 -22.08 5.63 10.45
N GLN A 85 -21.16 5.33 11.34
CA GLN A 85 -20.73 3.96 11.63
C GLN A 85 -21.86 3.13 12.24
N SER A 86 -21.73 1.81 12.19
CA SER A 86 -22.69 0.83 12.73
C SER A 86 -24.07 0.81 12.08
N LYS A 87 -24.28 1.50 10.95
CA LYS A 87 -25.54 1.55 10.17
C LYS A 87 -25.55 0.60 8.96
N GLY A 88 -24.62 -0.35 8.86
CA GLY A 88 -24.54 -1.32 7.76
C GLY A 88 -23.91 -0.83 6.45
N ILE A 89 -23.41 0.42 6.41
CA ILE A 89 -22.87 1.05 5.20
C ILE A 89 -21.71 0.24 4.60
N THR A 90 -20.73 -0.15 5.42
CA THR A 90 -19.58 -0.98 4.96
C THR A 90 -20.05 -2.26 4.27
N ARG A 91 -21.05 -2.95 4.83
CA ARG A 91 -21.60 -4.18 4.23
C ARG A 91 -22.22 -3.91 2.87
N ALA A 92 -22.95 -2.81 2.74
CA ALA A 92 -23.59 -2.42 1.49
C ALA A 92 -22.56 -2.04 0.41
N LEU A 93 -21.50 -1.31 0.77
CA LEU A 93 -20.40 -0.97 -0.12
C LEU A 93 -19.63 -2.21 -0.59
N LEU A 94 -19.24 -3.10 0.33
CA LEU A 94 -18.53 -4.33 -0.01
C LEU A 94 -19.34 -5.26 -0.92
N ALA A 95 -20.67 -5.29 -0.77
CA ALA A 95 -21.54 -6.08 -1.63
C ALA A 95 -21.50 -5.64 -3.11
N GLN A 96 -21.23 -4.35 -3.36
CA GLN A 96 -21.06 -3.82 -4.73
C GLN A 96 -19.67 -4.18 -5.32
N LEU A 97 -18.65 -4.18 -4.50
CA LEU A 97 -17.26 -4.34 -4.93
C LEU A 97 -16.83 -5.80 -5.09
N HIS A 98 -17.48 -6.73 -4.37
CA HIS A 98 -17.12 -8.15 -4.35
C HIS A 98 -18.12 -9.03 -5.13
N ALA A 99 -18.82 -8.45 -6.10
CA ALA A 99 -19.80 -9.19 -6.89
C ALA A 99 -19.19 -10.24 -7.83
N ASP A 100 -17.94 -10.06 -8.26
CA ASP A 100 -17.26 -10.99 -9.15
C ASP A 100 -16.45 -12.03 -8.36
N ALA A 101 -17.02 -13.22 -8.23
CA ALA A 101 -16.39 -14.35 -7.54
C ALA A 101 -15.21 -14.99 -8.30
N THR A 102 -14.95 -14.58 -9.55
CA THR A 102 -13.82 -15.09 -10.35
C THR A 102 -12.51 -14.37 -9.98
N LEU A 103 -12.59 -13.24 -9.31
CA LEU A 103 -11.46 -12.45 -8.86
C LEU A 103 -10.92 -12.94 -7.51
N ILE A 104 -9.63 -12.71 -7.31
CA ILE A 104 -8.98 -12.90 -6.01
C ILE A 104 -9.13 -11.60 -5.23
N HIS A 105 -10.04 -11.58 -4.26
CA HIS A 105 -10.24 -10.42 -3.40
C HIS A 105 -9.23 -10.38 -2.27
N CYS A 106 -8.59 -9.23 -2.05
CA CYS A 106 -7.62 -9.06 -0.97
C CYS A 106 -7.66 -7.64 -0.40
N THR A 107 -7.12 -7.48 0.82
CA THR A 107 -6.97 -6.20 1.49
C THR A 107 -5.92 -6.27 2.60
N LEU A 108 -5.46 -5.13 3.06
CA LEU A 108 -4.75 -4.95 4.32
C LEU A 108 -5.75 -4.47 5.38
N ALA A 109 -6.10 -5.36 6.29
CA ALA A 109 -6.99 -5.02 7.40
C ALA A 109 -6.22 -4.30 8.49
N SER A 110 -6.73 -3.17 8.95
CA SER A 110 -6.22 -2.49 10.15
C SER A 110 -6.37 -3.37 11.39
N SER A 111 -5.79 -2.94 12.51
CA SER A 111 -5.91 -3.61 13.82
C SER A 111 -7.33 -3.57 14.41
N ASP A 112 -8.30 -2.88 13.78
CA ASP A 112 -9.69 -2.86 14.22
C ASP A 112 -10.36 -4.24 13.99
N PRO A 113 -10.75 -4.99 15.05
CA PRO A 113 -11.39 -6.30 14.92
C PRO A 113 -12.71 -6.27 14.13
N ARG A 114 -13.37 -5.09 14.09
CA ARG A 114 -14.60 -4.90 13.33
C ARG A 114 -14.34 -4.95 11.82
N ALA A 115 -13.20 -4.40 11.37
CA ALA A 115 -12.77 -4.45 9.97
C ALA A 115 -12.48 -5.90 9.56
N ALA A 116 -11.63 -6.61 10.32
CA ALA A 116 -11.31 -8.01 10.06
C ALA A 116 -12.55 -8.89 9.96
N SER A 117 -13.52 -8.74 10.89
CA SER A 117 -14.79 -9.50 10.87
C SER A 117 -15.60 -9.26 9.60
N ARG A 118 -15.55 -8.04 9.03
CA ARG A 118 -16.28 -7.70 7.80
C ARG A 118 -15.63 -8.33 6.59
N TYR A 119 -14.30 -8.30 6.53
CA TYR A 119 -13.53 -8.88 5.43
C TYR A 119 -13.67 -10.41 5.38
N VAL A 120 -13.64 -11.07 6.54
CA VAL A 120 -13.92 -12.53 6.62
C VAL A 120 -15.31 -12.86 6.09
N ARG A 121 -16.34 -12.08 6.45
CA ARG A 121 -17.71 -12.26 5.91
C ARG A 121 -17.81 -11.97 4.42
N ALA A 122 -16.91 -11.15 3.88
CA ALA A 122 -16.79 -10.88 2.45
C ALA A 122 -15.89 -11.92 1.72
N GLY A 123 -15.50 -13.01 2.39
CA GLY A 123 -14.70 -14.09 1.79
C GLY A 123 -13.20 -13.91 1.84
N MET A 124 -12.70 -12.81 2.42
CA MET A 124 -11.25 -12.55 2.57
C MET A 124 -10.79 -13.02 3.94
N THR A 125 -10.10 -14.16 4.01
CA THR A 125 -9.60 -14.71 5.28
C THR A 125 -8.23 -14.16 5.63
N PRO A 126 -7.93 -13.92 6.93
CA PRO A 126 -6.60 -13.54 7.39
C PRO A 126 -5.55 -14.60 7.03
N ARG A 127 -4.38 -14.17 6.55
CA ARG A 127 -3.28 -15.05 6.13
C ARG A 127 -2.02 -14.86 6.98
N PHE A 128 -1.55 -13.63 7.09
CA PHE A 128 -0.35 -13.30 7.83
C PHE A 128 -0.36 -11.82 8.24
N PRO A 129 0.40 -11.47 9.30
CA PRO A 129 0.59 -10.06 9.66
C PRO A 129 1.46 -9.35 8.61
N MET A 130 1.15 -8.09 8.36
CA MET A 130 1.98 -7.15 7.63
C MET A 130 2.55 -6.15 8.63
N TYR A 131 3.84 -6.12 8.79
CA TYR A 131 4.53 -5.19 9.69
C TYR A 131 4.88 -3.91 8.95
N VAL A 132 4.44 -2.78 9.48
CA VAL A 132 4.92 -1.47 9.06
C VAL A 132 6.17 -1.16 9.87
N LEU A 133 7.30 -1.09 9.20
CA LEU A 133 8.59 -0.78 9.81
C LEU A 133 8.97 0.67 9.52
N GLU A 134 9.58 1.31 10.50
CA GLU A 134 10.20 2.62 10.32
C GLU A 134 11.63 2.61 10.83
N SER A 135 12.52 3.33 10.12
CA SER A 135 13.85 3.60 10.61
C SER A 135 13.79 4.56 11.81
N ALA A 136 14.77 4.43 12.69
CA ALA A 136 14.97 5.30 13.83
C ALA A 136 16.38 5.91 13.77
N ASP A 137 16.68 6.87 14.66
CA ASP A 137 18.01 7.50 14.73
C ASP A 137 19.14 6.50 14.92
N ARG A 138 18.84 5.33 15.53
CA ARG A 138 19.78 4.23 15.76
C ARG A 138 19.85 3.23 14.62
N THR A 139 19.07 3.40 13.56
CA THR A 139 19.07 2.46 12.42
C THR A 139 20.46 2.47 11.77
N GLN A 140 21.05 1.30 11.70
CA GLN A 140 22.36 1.10 11.07
C GLN A 140 22.26 1.41 9.57
N ARG A 141 23.33 1.94 9.02
CA ARG A 141 23.46 2.26 7.60
C ARG A 141 24.55 1.38 6.95
N PRO A 142 24.35 0.06 6.90
CA PRO A 142 25.32 -0.82 6.27
C PRO A 142 25.39 -0.55 4.77
N ALA A 143 26.46 -0.97 4.15
CA ALA A 143 26.49 -1.04 2.69
C ALA A 143 25.44 -2.05 2.20
N PRO A 144 24.84 -1.84 1.01
CA PRO A 144 23.98 -2.83 0.39
C PRO A 144 24.70 -4.19 0.25
N LEU A 145 23.97 -5.28 0.48
CA LEU A 145 24.51 -6.64 0.33
C LEU A 145 24.54 -7.11 -1.13
N CYS A 146 23.73 -6.47 -1.97
CA CYS A 146 23.67 -6.73 -3.40
C CYS A 146 24.20 -5.52 -4.18
N ASP A 147 24.70 -5.74 -5.39
CA ASP A 147 24.93 -4.66 -6.34
C ASP A 147 23.57 -4.00 -6.66
N THR A 148 23.37 -2.79 -6.13
CA THR A 148 22.09 -2.08 -6.17
C THR A 148 22.20 -0.91 -7.14
N GLN A 149 21.43 -0.97 -8.22
CA GLN A 149 21.50 -0.02 -9.33
C GLN A 149 20.14 0.63 -9.55
N VAL A 150 20.14 1.88 -10.01
CA VAL A 150 18.93 2.55 -10.50
C VAL A 150 18.60 2.00 -11.87
N CYS A 151 17.37 1.51 -12.01
CA CYS A 151 16.83 1.10 -13.30
C CYS A 151 16.19 2.31 -13.97
N HIS A 152 16.78 2.77 -15.08
CA HIS A 152 16.26 3.89 -15.86
C HIS A 152 15.27 3.44 -16.94
N ASP A 153 15.24 2.15 -17.27
CA ASP A 153 14.28 1.56 -18.19
C ASP A 153 13.06 1.06 -17.40
N VAL A 154 12.00 1.86 -17.41
CA VAL A 154 10.74 1.52 -16.73
C VAL A 154 10.11 0.27 -17.33
N GLU A 155 10.26 0.02 -18.64
CA GLU A 155 9.71 -1.16 -19.30
C GLU A 155 10.41 -2.44 -18.84
N GLU A 156 11.73 -2.41 -18.71
CA GLU A 156 12.49 -3.52 -18.14
C GLU A 156 12.05 -3.77 -16.69
N TRP A 157 11.91 -2.72 -15.90
CA TRP A 157 11.49 -2.87 -14.49
C TRP A 157 10.09 -3.49 -14.40
N LEU A 158 9.12 -3.04 -15.20
CA LEU A 158 7.75 -3.54 -15.23
C LEU A 158 7.68 -4.99 -15.73
N PHE A 159 8.52 -5.37 -16.68
CA PHE A 159 8.61 -6.75 -17.13
C PHE A 159 8.96 -7.72 -15.98
N TYR A 160 9.91 -7.33 -15.14
CA TYR A 160 10.27 -8.13 -13.96
C TYR A 160 9.25 -8.03 -12.85
N ASP A 161 8.62 -6.87 -12.66
CA ASP A 161 7.55 -6.69 -11.68
C ASP A 161 6.37 -7.62 -11.94
N GLN A 162 5.92 -7.70 -13.18
CA GLN A 162 4.84 -8.61 -13.57
C GLN A 162 5.18 -10.08 -13.28
N ARG A 163 6.44 -10.47 -13.36
CA ARG A 163 6.88 -11.84 -13.03
C ARG A 163 6.86 -12.11 -11.51
N LEU A 164 7.03 -11.09 -10.70
CA LEU A 164 6.96 -11.19 -9.23
C LEU A 164 5.52 -11.26 -8.73
N VAL A 165 4.63 -10.44 -9.31
CA VAL A 165 3.25 -10.31 -8.83
C VAL A 165 2.23 -11.10 -9.65
N GLY A 166 2.59 -11.59 -10.85
CA GLY A 166 1.74 -12.40 -11.70
C GLY A 166 0.72 -11.62 -12.54
N HIS A 167 0.74 -10.30 -12.53
CA HIS A 167 -0.15 -9.45 -13.32
C HIS A 167 0.49 -8.10 -13.66
N ASP A 168 -0.02 -7.43 -14.68
CA ASP A 168 0.40 -6.07 -15.04
C ASP A 168 -0.24 -5.05 -14.09
N ARG A 169 0.58 -4.18 -13.51
CA ARG A 169 0.17 -3.02 -12.73
C ARG A 169 0.92 -1.75 -13.14
N ARG A 170 1.24 -1.68 -14.41
CA ARG A 170 1.88 -0.52 -15.04
C ARG A 170 1.26 0.81 -14.61
N VAL A 171 -0.07 0.89 -14.64
CA VAL A 171 -0.80 2.12 -14.33
C VAL A 171 -0.52 2.61 -12.90
N ASP A 172 -0.28 1.71 -11.96
CA ASP A 172 0.02 2.06 -10.56
C ASP A 172 1.48 2.48 -10.40
N ILE A 173 2.41 1.73 -11.00
CA ILE A 173 3.83 2.05 -10.97
C ILE A 173 4.09 3.39 -11.66
N MET A 174 3.48 3.64 -12.82
CA MET A 174 3.59 4.92 -13.51
C MET A 174 3.02 6.07 -12.66
N HIS A 175 1.87 5.85 -11.98
CA HIS A 175 1.33 6.84 -11.05
C HIS A 175 2.30 7.16 -9.90
N LEU A 176 2.97 6.14 -9.34
CA LEU A 176 3.96 6.33 -8.28
C LEU A 176 5.21 7.08 -8.78
N CYS A 177 5.57 6.90 -10.04
CA CYS A 177 6.72 7.57 -10.67
C CYS A 177 6.37 8.97 -11.19
N ASP A 178 5.10 9.22 -11.57
CA ASP A 178 4.69 10.47 -12.21
C ASP A 178 4.78 11.66 -11.27
N GLY A 179 5.51 12.70 -11.69
CA GLY A 179 5.72 13.92 -10.91
C GLY A 179 6.39 13.70 -9.55
N THR A 180 7.06 12.56 -9.33
CA THR A 180 7.78 12.22 -8.11
C THR A 180 9.25 11.94 -8.40
N ASP A 181 10.10 12.03 -7.35
CA ASP A 181 11.50 11.58 -7.41
C ASP A 181 11.59 10.08 -7.06
N ALA A 182 10.59 9.29 -7.45
CA ALA A 182 10.58 7.86 -7.23
C ALA A 182 11.73 7.20 -8.00
N THR A 183 12.37 6.25 -7.35
CA THR A 183 13.53 5.55 -7.89
C THR A 183 13.23 4.06 -7.99
N LEU A 184 13.37 3.51 -9.18
CA LEU A 184 13.26 2.09 -9.45
C LEU A 184 14.63 1.44 -9.25
N LEU A 185 14.72 0.48 -8.33
CA LEU A 185 15.95 -0.22 -8.02
C LEU A 185 15.93 -1.64 -8.56
N GLN A 186 17.08 -2.10 -9.03
CA GLN A 186 17.40 -3.49 -9.31
C GLN A 186 18.59 -3.93 -8.46
N MET A 187 18.50 -5.12 -7.85
CA MET A 187 19.53 -5.73 -7.04
C MET A 187 20.08 -6.96 -7.78
N ARG A 188 21.41 -7.01 -7.95
CA ARG A 188 22.09 -8.04 -8.74
C ARG A 188 23.21 -8.72 -7.97
N ALA A 189 23.56 -9.93 -8.40
CA ALA A 189 24.80 -10.62 -8.10
C ALA A 189 25.48 -10.98 -9.42
N GLY A 190 26.44 -10.19 -9.84
CA GLY A 190 26.99 -10.24 -11.19
C GLY A 190 25.90 -9.98 -12.23
N THR A 191 25.69 -10.92 -13.15
CA THR A 191 24.65 -10.80 -14.20
C THR A 191 23.26 -11.24 -13.72
N ARG A 192 23.15 -11.92 -12.58
CA ARG A 192 21.87 -12.45 -12.07
C ARG A 192 21.08 -11.34 -11.36
N LEU A 193 19.89 -11.04 -11.82
CA LEU A 193 18.93 -10.20 -11.13
C LEU A 193 18.35 -10.97 -9.94
N LEU A 194 18.52 -10.44 -8.72
CA LEU A 194 18.05 -11.03 -7.48
C LEU A 194 16.64 -10.56 -7.12
N GLY A 195 16.38 -9.27 -7.37
CA GLY A 195 15.13 -8.65 -7.04
C GLY A 195 15.10 -7.16 -7.40
N GLN A 196 14.02 -6.52 -7.02
CA GLN A 196 13.79 -5.11 -7.29
C GLN A 196 12.99 -4.44 -6.18
N ALA A 197 13.06 -3.12 -6.12
CA ALA A 197 12.29 -2.29 -5.19
C ALA A 197 11.97 -0.93 -5.80
N LEU A 198 10.91 -0.30 -5.31
CA LEU A 198 10.61 1.09 -5.59
C LEU A 198 10.85 1.92 -4.33
N VAL A 199 11.62 2.99 -4.44
CA VAL A 199 11.87 3.96 -3.37
C VAL A 199 11.17 5.26 -3.75
N GLN A 200 10.27 5.72 -2.89
CA GLN A 200 9.42 6.86 -3.16
C GLN A 200 9.52 7.90 -2.03
N PRO A 201 9.84 9.17 -2.34
CA PRO A 201 9.75 10.24 -1.36
C PRO A 201 8.31 10.38 -0.86
N ARG A 202 8.12 10.49 0.45
CA ARG A 202 6.79 10.76 1.03
C ARG A 202 6.49 12.26 0.91
N ARG A 203 5.44 12.58 0.16
CA ARG A 203 5.07 13.97 -0.13
C ARG A 203 3.74 14.40 0.48
N TYR A 204 2.89 13.45 0.84
CA TYR A 204 1.52 13.72 1.28
C TYR A 204 1.35 13.66 2.81
N ASP A 205 2.34 13.62 3.58
CA ASP A 205 2.20 13.77 5.03
C ASP A 205 3.11 14.90 5.48
N ARG A 206 3.03 15.25 6.76
CA ARG A 206 3.94 16.19 7.39
C ARG A 206 5.32 15.61 7.61
N ALA A 207 5.68 14.61 6.82
CA ALA A 207 6.96 13.97 6.94
C ALA A 207 8.08 14.99 6.75
N PRO A 208 9.10 14.94 7.61
CA PRO A 208 10.32 15.72 7.41
C PRO A 208 10.90 15.49 6.02
N GLN A 209 11.61 16.50 5.50
CA GLN A 209 12.39 16.30 4.27
C GLN A 209 13.29 15.08 4.39
N GLY A 210 13.34 14.27 3.33
CA GLY A 210 14.12 13.03 3.28
C GLY A 210 13.39 11.80 3.81
N LYS A 211 12.11 11.88 4.21
CA LYS A 211 11.32 10.69 4.51
C LYS A 211 10.92 10.01 3.21
N CYS A 212 11.16 8.69 3.12
CA CYS A 212 10.76 7.90 1.96
C CYS A 212 10.00 6.63 2.38
N ASN A 213 9.20 6.13 1.44
CA ASN A 213 8.57 4.83 1.52
C ASN A 213 9.27 3.88 0.55
N ILE A 214 9.55 2.66 1.00
CA ILE A 214 10.09 1.61 0.13
C ILE A 214 8.99 0.57 -0.07
N GLY A 215 8.68 0.33 -1.31
CA GLY A 215 7.72 -0.68 -1.71
C GLY A 215 7.03 -0.34 -3.03
N PRO A 216 6.75 -1.38 -3.80
CA PRO A 216 6.95 -2.80 -3.50
C PRO A 216 8.42 -3.22 -3.46
N ILE A 217 8.68 -4.34 -2.77
CA ILE A 217 9.98 -5.03 -2.77
C ILE A 217 9.72 -6.47 -3.21
N GLY A 218 10.50 -6.97 -4.16
CA GLY A 218 10.37 -8.35 -4.63
C GLY A 218 11.71 -9.01 -4.91
N ALA A 219 11.84 -10.28 -4.53
CA ALA A 219 12.98 -11.13 -4.85
C ALA A 219 12.54 -12.33 -5.68
N PHE A 220 13.35 -12.74 -6.67
CA PHE A 220 13.03 -13.88 -7.54
C PHE A 220 13.26 -15.23 -6.86
N ALA A 221 13.98 -15.25 -5.75
CA ALA A 221 14.17 -16.44 -4.93
C ALA A 221 14.10 -16.05 -3.44
N ARG A 222 13.47 -16.90 -2.63
CA ARG A 222 13.35 -16.69 -1.18
C ARG A 222 14.69 -16.56 -0.47
N ALA A 223 15.73 -17.25 -0.96
CA ALA A 223 17.07 -17.15 -0.42
C ALA A 223 17.70 -15.75 -0.58
N ASP A 224 17.28 -14.99 -1.59
CA ASP A 224 17.78 -13.64 -1.87
C ASP A 224 16.94 -12.55 -1.19
N ALA A 225 15.74 -12.87 -0.69
CA ALA A 225 14.75 -11.89 -0.24
C ALA A 225 15.23 -11.00 0.93
N ALA A 226 15.98 -11.58 1.88
CA ALA A 226 16.56 -10.81 2.98
C ALA A 226 17.59 -9.78 2.48
N ALA A 227 18.50 -10.23 1.61
CA ALA A 227 19.52 -9.36 1.04
C ALA A 227 18.93 -8.24 0.15
N VAL A 228 17.89 -8.56 -0.62
CA VAL A 228 17.15 -7.58 -1.44
C VAL A 228 16.51 -6.51 -0.56
N ALA A 229 15.77 -6.91 0.49
CA ALA A 229 15.11 -5.97 1.39
C ALA A 229 16.10 -5.08 2.14
N GLN A 230 17.18 -5.67 2.68
CA GLN A 230 18.25 -4.93 3.34
C GLN A 230 18.93 -3.94 2.40
N SER A 231 19.24 -4.36 1.17
CA SER A 231 19.90 -3.50 0.18
C SER A 231 19.03 -2.32 -0.24
N ALA A 232 17.72 -2.51 -0.37
CA ALA A 232 16.80 -1.42 -0.68
C ALA A 232 16.79 -0.36 0.43
N VAL A 233 16.73 -0.77 1.71
CA VAL A 233 16.79 0.14 2.86
C VAL A 233 18.15 0.82 2.96
N ALA A 234 19.24 0.06 2.84
CA ALA A 234 20.60 0.59 2.89
C ALA A 234 20.85 1.61 1.78
N TRP A 235 20.37 1.32 0.56
CA TRP A 235 20.48 2.25 -0.57
C TRP A 235 19.74 3.57 -0.26
N ALA A 236 18.51 3.52 0.19
CA ALA A 236 17.74 4.72 0.50
C ALA A 236 18.45 5.58 1.57
N LEU A 237 18.91 4.96 2.67
CA LEU A 237 19.60 5.67 3.75
C LEU A 237 20.95 6.26 3.34
N THR A 238 21.64 5.67 2.36
CA THR A 238 22.93 6.18 1.84
C THR A 238 22.72 7.22 0.73
N HIS A 239 21.52 7.30 0.14
CA HIS A 239 21.18 8.26 -0.93
C HIS A 239 20.24 9.39 -0.44
N GLY A 240 20.37 9.78 0.83
CA GLY A 240 19.76 10.99 1.37
C GLY A 240 18.44 10.79 2.11
N ALA A 241 17.93 9.56 2.21
CA ALA A 241 16.80 9.33 3.08
C ALA A 241 17.22 9.53 4.55
N THR A 242 16.49 10.38 5.26
CA THR A 242 16.65 10.58 6.71
C THR A 242 15.73 9.65 7.49
N TRP A 243 14.67 9.17 6.86
CA TRP A 243 13.68 8.29 7.45
C TRP A 243 13.09 7.36 6.39
N VAL A 244 13.04 6.09 6.69
CA VAL A 244 12.52 5.06 5.79
C VAL A 244 11.32 4.38 6.43
N THR A 245 10.26 4.21 5.66
CA THR A 245 9.10 3.39 6.01
C THR A 245 8.90 2.30 4.97
N LEU A 246 8.54 1.10 5.40
CA LEU A 246 8.13 0.02 4.50
C LEU A 246 7.12 -0.92 5.15
N ARG A 247 6.38 -1.65 4.33
CA ARG A 247 5.56 -2.79 4.76
C ARG A 247 6.25 -4.09 4.41
N ILE A 248 6.24 -5.05 5.35
CA ILE A 248 6.85 -6.35 5.13
C ILE A 248 5.98 -7.48 5.71
N PRO A 249 5.73 -8.57 4.96
CA PRO A 249 4.99 -9.72 5.47
C PRO A 249 5.74 -10.41 6.62
N GLY A 250 5.00 -10.93 7.60
CA GLY A 250 5.60 -11.72 8.70
C GLY A 250 6.44 -12.91 8.25
N PRO A 251 6.05 -13.67 7.19
CA PRO A 251 6.86 -14.77 6.66
C PRO A 251 8.11 -14.35 5.87
N HIS A 252 8.31 -13.05 5.62
CA HIS A 252 9.40 -12.57 4.77
C HIS A 252 10.76 -12.65 5.48
N PRO A 253 11.80 -13.27 4.88
CA PRO A 253 13.13 -13.42 5.50
C PRO A 253 13.82 -12.09 5.83
N GLY A 254 13.45 -11.00 5.17
CA GLY A 254 13.95 -9.65 5.45
C GLY A 254 13.48 -9.06 6.78
N LEU A 255 12.37 -9.54 7.35
CA LEU A 255 11.82 -8.97 8.59
C LEU A 255 12.84 -8.99 9.75
N PRO A 256 13.40 -10.14 10.16
CA PRO A 256 14.38 -10.16 11.25
C PRO A 256 15.64 -9.34 10.93
N VAL A 257 16.11 -9.37 9.69
CA VAL A 257 17.30 -8.60 9.27
C VAL A 257 17.08 -7.10 9.40
N LEU A 258 15.91 -6.60 9.02
CA LEU A 258 15.58 -5.17 9.15
C LEU A 258 15.40 -4.75 10.61
N LEU A 259 14.87 -5.62 11.47
CA LEU A 259 14.80 -5.38 12.91
C LEU A 259 16.22 -5.34 13.53
N ASP A 260 17.11 -6.26 13.13
CA ASP A 260 18.51 -6.29 13.56
C ASP A 260 19.28 -5.04 13.09
N MET A 261 18.88 -4.43 11.97
CA MET A 261 19.38 -3.12 11.54
C MET A 261 18.91 -1.96 12.45
N GLY A 262 18.00 -2.21 13.37
CA GLY A 262 17.44 -1.21 14.28
C GLY A 262 16.19 -0.51 13.75
N MET A 263 15.50 -1.08 12.75
CA MET A 263 14.16 -0.62 12.40
C MET A 263 13.14 -1.04 13.45
N ASN A 264 12.11 -0.23 13.65
CA ASN A 264 11.05 -0.48 14.62
C ASN A 264 9.74 -0.86 13.94
N VAL A 265 8.99 -1.79 14.55
CA VAL A 265 7.59 -2.01 14.19
C VAL A 265 6.76 -0.87 14.78
N VAL A 266 6.10 -0.10 13.91
CA VAL A 266 5.23 1.02 14.33
C VAL A 266 3.74 0.68 14.17
N TYR A 267 3.42 -0.26 13.30
CA TYR A 267 2.04 -0.70 13.12
C TYR A 267 1.99 -2.14 12.57
N VAL A 268 0.89 -2.83 12.82
CA VAL A 268 0.65 -4.18 12.29
C VAL A 268 -0.72 -4.21 11.64
N GLU A 269 -0.73 -4.55 10.36
CA GLU A 269 -1.92 -4.84 9.57
C GLU A 269 -2.07 -6.36 9.41
N THR A 270 -3.20 -6.82 8.94
CA THR A 270 -3.39 -8.22 8.57
C THR A 270 -3.69 -8.32 7.08
N PHE A 271 -2.88 -9.07 6.36
CA PHE A 271 -3.20 -9.41 4.97
C PHE A 271 -4.34 -10.41 4.94
N CYS A 272 -5.45 -10.01 4.32
CA CYS A 272 -6.64 -10.83 4.14
C CYS A 272 -6.85 -11.09 2.65
N THR A 273 -7.15 -12.34 2.27
CA THR A 273 -7.43 -12.69 0.87
C THR A 273 -8.34 -13.89 0.74
N SER A 274 -9.12 -13.94 -0.35
CA SER A 274 -9.94 -15.09 -0.71
C SER A 274 -9.08 -16.27 -1.19
N GLN A 275 -7.96 -15.99 -1.86
CA GLN A 275 -7.02 -16.99 -2.37
C GLN A 275 -5.59 -16.44 -2.31
N ALA A 276 -4.61 -17.31 -2.03
CA ALA A 276 -3.20 -16.94 -2.15
C ALA A 276 -2.82 -16.74 -3.63
N TRP A 277 -2.02 -15.71 -3.93
CA TRP A 277 -1.60 -15.38 -5.28
C TRP A 277 -0.13 -14.95 -5.41
N PHE A 278 0.56 -14.68 -4.31
CA PHE A 278 2.01 -14.42 -4.28
C PHE A 278 2.67 -15.14 -3.10
N ASP A 279 4.00 -15.28 -3.15
CA ASP A 279 4.79 -15.81 -2.04
C ASP A 279 5.19 -14.66 -1.10
N PRO A 280 4.63 -14.60 0.13
CA PRO A 280 4.99 -13.57 1.11
C PRO A 280 6.45 -13.66 1.61
N GLY A 281 7.15 -14.75 1.29
CA GLY A 281 8.59 -14.88 1.55
C GLY A 281 9.46 -14.26 0.48
N CYS A 282 8.89 -13.90 -0.68
CA CYS A 282 9.59 -13.29 -1.80
C CYS A 282 9.14 -11.87 -2.10
N TYR A 283 7.92 -11.50 -1.71
CA TYR A 283 7.31 -10.25 -2.12
C TYR A 283 6.66 -9.51 -0.95
N ALA A 284 6.99 -8.24 -0.83
CA ALA A 284 6.43 -7.30 0.13
C ALA A 284 5.66 -6.20 -0.66
N PRO A 285 4.33 -6.26 -0.72
CA PRO A 285 3.52 -5.26 -1.40
C PRO A 285 3.60 -3.91 -0.69
N SER A 286 3.44 -2.83 -1.46
CA SER A 286 3.15 -1.51 -0.92
C SER A 286 1.65 -1.35 -0.68
N GLY A 287 1.21 -0.19 -0.19
CA GLY A 287 -0.22 0.13 -0.05
C GLY A 287 -0.98 0.26 -1.37
N ILE A 288 -0.29 0.21 -2.51
CA ILE A 288 -0.85 0.03 -3.86
C ILE A 288 -0.37 -1.34 -4.33
N MET A 289 -1.29 -2.24 -4.60
CA MET A 289 -0.99 -3.62 -4.95
C MET A 289 -0.92 -3.83 -6.45
#